data_3429d7fd8266818698fa46faeab21da2
#
_entry.id   3429d7fd8266818698fa46faeab21da2
#
_cell.length_a   1.000
_cell.length_b   1.000
_cell.length_c   1.000
_cell.angle_alpha   90.00
_cell.angle_beta   90.00
_cell.angle_gamma   90.00
#
_symmetry.space_group_name_H-M   'P 1'
#
loop_
_entity.id
_entity.type
_entity.pdbx_description
1 polymer ?
#
loop_
_entity_poly.entity_id
_entity_poly.type
_entity_poly.pdbx_seq_one_letter_code
_entity_poly.pdbx_strand_id
1 'polypeptide(L)'
;QEDFVEGVVSLRQYQRYRSGECEITYEKIDQFACKLGIPTKRLMNEFEREYNDQYRMVNQFYSAVVNKDFKVVSELGEKLEKEILFSEDCRIYYHHGIIMHHYYTSKITKKEAQEQSAKLVNYPLIMKQAFFTDVEILILSFMLSITEKEERNKILKKLTEIFDSGNSIMSGENDMIYALILMRLAQTHGSNKNFPKVIQLCDLAIQYGISYRQFYLMEYFFYYKALAHFSLQDYDKYEESLFRCYSCLHMEGNKKKIEKFTKLIEDDFHIVYNTFIMRYLKKEIM
;
A
#
# COMPACT_ATOMS: atom_id res chain seq x y z
N GLN A 1 18.15 35.86 4.44
CA GLN A 1 18.59 34.60 5.09
C GLN A 1 19.65 34.85 6.16
N GLU A 2 20.62 35.75 5.89
CA GLU A 2 21.66 36.10 6.85
C GLU A 2 21.08 36.65 8.17
N ASP A 3 20.17 37.57 8.12
CA ASP A 3 19.48 38.12 9.29
C ASP A 3 18.69 37.09 10.06
N PHE A 4 18.16 36.06 9.36
CA PHE A 4 17.37 34.98 9.98
C PHE A 4 18.25 34.01 10.79
N VAL A 5 19.46 33.76 10.33
CA VAL A 5 20.37 32.77 10.97
C VAL A 5 21.30 33.41 11.97
N GLU A 6 21.47 34.76 11.93
CA GLU A 6 22.37 35.49 12.82
C GLU A 6 22.06 35.21 14.29
N GLY A 7 23.08 34.89 15.08
CA GLY A 7 22.97 34.55 16.50
C GLY A 7 22.43 33.13 16.78
N VAL A 8 22.05 32.35 15.77
CA VAL A 8 21.62 30.95 15.94
C VAL A 8 22.66 30.00 15.35
N VAL A 9 22.99 30.18 14.05
CA VAL A 9 23.99 29.35 13.34
C VAL A 9 24.66 30.21 12.25
N SER A 10 25.78 29.70 11.69
CA SER A 10 26.37 30.30 10.50
C SER A 10 25.48 30.04 9.26
N LEU A 11 25.54 30.94 8.26
CA LEU A 11 24.82 30.72 6.98
C LEU A 11 25.18 29.38 6.32
N ARG A 12 26.47 28.97 6.42
CA ARG A 12 26.93 27.69 5.91
C ARG A 12 26.27 26.52 6.65
N GLN A 13 26.14 26.60 7.97
CA GLN A 13 25.47 25.54 8.75
C GLN A 13 23.97 25.47 8.44
N TYR A 14 23.32 26.64 8.25
CA TYR A 14 21.92 26.70 7.82
C TYR A 14 21.71 26.07 6.43
N GLN A 15 22.63 26.32 5.49
CA GLN A 15 22.56 25.68 4.17
C GLN A 15 22.68 24.18 4.25
N ARG A 16 23.53 23.65 5.15
CA ARG A 16 23.65 22.21 5.40
C ARG A 16 22.38 21.60 6.02
N TYR A 17 21.70 22.34 6.90
CA TYR A 17 20.37 21.93 7.38
C TYR A 17 19.35 21.89 6.22
N ARG A 18 19.35 22.91 5.37
CA ARG A 18 18.45 22.95 4.22
C ARG A 18 18.70 21.86 3.18
N SER A 19 19.94 21.47 2.98
CA SER A 19 20.32 20.39 2.05
C SER A 19 20.12 18.99 2.65
N GLY A 20 19.82 18.89 3.95
CA GLY A 20 19.72 17.59 4.63
C GLY A 20 21.09 16.93 4.91
N GLU A 21 22.20 17.67 4.75
CA GLU A 21 23.54 17.14 5.03
C GLU A 21 23.78 16.90 6.53
N CYS A 22 23.03 17.55 7.39
CA CYS A 22 23.09 17.35 8.83
C CYS A 22 21.73 17.63 9.49
N GLU A 23 21.50 16.93 10.59
CA GLU A 23 20.30 17.10 11.40
C GLU A 23 20.36 18.39 12.22
N ILE A 24 19.19 19.00 12.42
CA ILE A 24 19.03 20.16 13.29
C ILE A 24 18.63 19.67 14.69
N THR A 25 19.30 20.18 15.73
CA THR A 25 18.92 19.85 17.10
C THR A 25 17.67 20.59 17.55
N TYR A 26 16.94 20.03 18.51
CA TYR A 26 15.75 20.67 19.10
C TYR A 26 16.07 22.07 19.63
N GLU A 27 17.22 22.24 20.27
CA GLU A 27 17.68 23.55 20.77
C GLU A 27 17.79 24.59 19.66
N LYS A 28 18.29 24.20 18.47
CA LYS A 28 18.36 25.12 17.33
C LYS A 28 16.99 25.41 16.73
N ILE A 29 16.09 24.43 16.71
CA ILE A 29 14.70 24.63 16.32
C ILE A 29 14.03 25.65 17.25
N ASP A 30 14.26 25.53 18.57
CA ASP A 30 13.73 26.45 19.58
C ASP A 30 14.26 27.88 19.38
N GLN A 31 15.54 28.04 19.12
CA GLN A 31 16.15 29.34 18.83
C GLN A 31 15.56 29.98 17.57
N PHE A 32 15.32 29.21 16.49
CA PHE A 32 14.66 29.68 15.30
C PHE A 32 13.19 30.05 15.55
N ALA A 33 12.45 29.24 16.31
CA ALA A 33 11.08 29.54 16.68
C ALA A 33 10.97 30.83 17.48
N CYS A 34 11.89 31.07 18.44
CA CYS A 34 11.99 32.32 19.18
C CYS A 34 12.23 33.52 18.25
N LYS A 35 13.11 33.40 17.24
CA LYS A 35 13.33 34.46 16.26
C LYS A 35 12.09 34.75 15.39
N LEU A 36 11.29 33.75 15.10
CA LEU A 36 10.02 33.90 14.40
C LEU A 36 8.89 34.43 15.29
N GLY A 37 9.14 34.57 16.60
CA GLY A 37 8.13 35.01 17.56
C GLY A 37 7.00 34.05 17.77
N ILE A 38 7.25 32.74 17.54
CA ILE A 38 6.27 31.68 17.72
C ILE A 38 6.77 30.61 18.70
N PRO A 39 5.86 29.96 19.47
CA PRO A 39 6.24 28.84 20.30
C PRO A 39 6.79 27.68 19.46
N THR A 40 7.86 27.04 19.92
CA THR A 40 8.49 25.87 19.28
C THR A 40 7.47 24.77 18.97
N LYS A 41 6.56 24.50 19.91
CA LYS A 41 5.47 23.54 19.72
C LYS A 41 4.59 23.89 18.51
N ARG A 42 4.34 25.19 18.25
CA ARG A 42 3.56 25.62 17.11
C ARG A 42 4.33 25.36 15.80
N LEU A 43 5.64 25.66 15.77
CA LEU A 43 6.49 25.39 14.62
C LEU A 43 6.51 23.88 14.31
N MET A 44 6.65 23.03 15.33
CA MET A 44 6.63 21.56 15.17
C MET A 44 5.28 21.06 14.66
N ASN A 45 4.16 21.58 15.21
CA ASN A 45 2.82 21.19 14.75
C ASN A 45 2.57 21.59 13.28
N GLU A 46 3.09 22.75 12.83
CA GLU A 46 2.97 23.15 11.41
C GLU A 46 3.78 22.22 10.52
N PHE A 47 4.98 21.83 10.96
CA PHE A 47 5.80 20.87 10.23
C PHE A 47 5.12 19.48 10.14
N GLU A 48 4.59 18.97 11.26
CA GLU A 48 3.87 17.71 11.29
C GLU A 48 2.63 17.76 10.40
N ARG A 49 1.92 18.89 10.38
CA ARG A 49 0.76 19.04 9.49
C ARG A 49 1.16 19.00 8.03
N GLU A 50 2.21 19.71 7.64
CA GLU A 50 2.73 19.72 6.27
C GLU A 50 3.24 18.35 5.85
N TYR A 51 3.93 17.64 6.74
CA TYR A 51 4.36 16.27 6.54
C TYR A 51 3.17 15.33 6.29
N ASN A 52 2.14 15.41 7.13
CA ASN A 52 0.94 14.58 7.00
C ASN A 52 0.15 14.92 5.72
N ASP A 53 0.10 16.18 5.30
CA ASP A 53 -0.56 16.60 4.06
C ASP A 53 0.18 16.08 2.83
N GLN A 54 1.52 16.11 2.82
CA GLN A 54 2.32 15.50 1.76
C GLN A 54 2.13 13.99 1.69
N TYR A 55 2.20 13.31 2.84
CA TYR A 55 1.98 11.86 2.90
C TYR A 55 0.59 11.48 2.39
N ARG A 56 -0.44 12.23 2.77
CA ARG A 56 -1.81 12.05 2.28
C ARG A 56 -1.90 12.23 0.77
N MET A 57 -1.24 13.24 0.21
CA MET A 57 -1.22 13.50 -1.24
C MET A 57 -0.53 12.36 -1.99
N VAL A 58 0.61 11.86 -1.52
CA VAL A 58 1.31 10.71 -2.10
C VAL A 58 0.45 9.44 -1.99
N ASN A 59 -0.24 9.26 -0.89
CA ASN A 59 -1.16 8.13 -0.70
C ASN A 59 -2.34 8.16 -1.69
N GLN A 60 -2.91 9.35 -1.93
CA GLN A 60 -3.96 9.55 -2.94
C GLN A 60 -3.44 9.28 -4.36
N PHE A 61 -2.24 9.78 -4.67
CA PHE A 61 -1.57 9.49 -5.94
C PHE A 61 -1.38 7.98 -6.15
N TYR A 62 -0.83 7.31 -5.16
CA TYR A 62 -0.58 5.87 -5.22
C TYR A 62 -1.89 5.06 -5.36
N SER A 63 -2.93 5.45 -4.61
CA SER A 63 -4.27 4.86 -4.73
C SER A 63 -4.83 5.03 -6.14
N ALA A 64 -4.69 6.22 -6.74
CA ALA A 64 -5.12 6.47 -8.11
C ALA A 64 -4.36 5.59 -9.12
N VAL A 65 -3.05 5.37 -8.92
CA VAL A 65 -2.25 4.45 -9.75
C VAL A 65 -2.76 3.01 -9.65
N VAL A 66 -3.00 2.53 -8.43
CA VAL A 66 -3.53 1.16 -8.20
C VAL A 66 -4.90 0.98 -8.86
N ASN A 67 -5.77 1.98 -8.75
CA ASN A 67 -7.11 1.97 -9.34
C ASN A 67 -7.12 2.31 -10.84
N LYS A 68 -5.96 2.63 -11.43
CA LYS A 68 -5.80 3.05 -12.84
C LYS A 68 -6.64 4.28 -13.19
N ASP A 69 -6.83 5.19 -12.24
CA ASP A 69 -7.43 6.49 -12.47
C ASP A 69 -6.37 7.48 -12.97
N PHE A 70 -6.03 7.35 -14.25
CA PHE A 70 -4.94 8.10 -14.86
C PHE A 70 -5.18 9.61 -14.95
N LYS A 71 -6.43 10.06 -14.82
CA LYS A 71 -6.74 11.48 -14.72
C LYS A 71 -6.24 12.04 -13.40
N VAL A 72 -6.63 11.40 -12.30
CA VAL A 72 -6.19 11.79 -10.94
C VAL A 72 -4.67 11.64 -10.79
N VAL A 73 -4.08 10.58 -11.39
CA VAL A 73 -2.62 10.39 -11.41
C VAL A 73 -1.90 11.58 -12.05
N SER A 74 -2.39 12.11 -13.19
CA SER A 74 -1.81 13.27 -13.85
C SER A 74 -1.92 14.53 -12.99
N GLU A 75 -3.12 14.80 -12.46
CA GLU A 75 -3.40 15.99 -11.65
C GLU A 75 -2.55 16.04 -10.35
N LEU A 76 -2.42 14.90 -9.67
CA LEU A 76 -1.62 14.82 -8.44
C LEU A 76 -0.12 14.75 -8.74
N GLY A 77 0.28 14.09 -9.83
CA GLY A 77 1.68 14.03 -10.26
C GLY A 77 2.26 15.41 -10.53
N GLU A 78 1.55 16.27 -11.29
CA GLU A 78 1.97 17.65 -11.56
C GLU A 78 2.12 18.51 -10.29
N LYS A 79 1.34 18.22 -9.24
CA LYS A 79 1.49 18.91 -7.94
C LYS A 79 2.71 18.39 -7.20
N LEU A 80 2.85 17.05 -7.09
CA LEU A 80 3.94 16.42 -6.36
C LEU A 80 5.33 16.67 -6.97
N GLU A 81 5.42 16.84 -8.31
CA GLU A 81 6.67 17.21 -8.97
C GLU A 81 7.19 18.62 -8.57
N LYS A 82 6.31 19.49 -8.11
CA LYS A 82 6.66 20.87 -7.66
C LYS A 82 6.98 20.95 -6.18
N GLU A 83 6.67 19.88 -5.43
CA GLU A 83 6.84 19.80 -3.98
C GLU A 83 8.20 19.22 -3.61
N ILE A 84 8.78 19.70 -2.52
CA ILE A 84 9.93 19.07 -1.89
C ILE A 84 9.39 18.13 -0.82
N LEU A 85 9.42 16.84 -1.11
CA LEU A 85 8.99 15.81 -0.15
C LEU A 85 10.01 15.70 0.99
N PHE A 86 9.55 15.91 2.23
CA PHE A 86 10.41 16.00 3.42
C PHE A 86 10.97 14.64 3.86
N SER A 87 10.17 13.58 3.72
CA SER A 87 10.52 12.23 4.15
C SER A 87 11.11 11.41 3.03
N GLU A 88 12.14 10.61 3.34
CA GLU A 88 12.70 9.66 2.40
C GLU A 88 11.68 8.57 2.04
N ASP A 89 10.95 8.03 3.02
CA ASP A 89 9.91 7.05 2.79
C ASP A 89 8.81 7.60 1.87
N CYS A 90 8.40 8.86 2.06
CA CYS A 90 7.43 9.52 1.21
C CYS A 90 7.94 9.65 -0.24
N ARG A 91 9.23 9.97 -0.42
CA ARG A 91 9.87 10.03 -1.75
C ARG A 91 9.93 8.65 -2.41
N ILE A 92 10.35 7.63 -1.67
CA ILE A 92 10.41 6.25 -2.17
C ILE A 92 9.02 5.78 -2.57
N TYR A 93 8.01 6.05 -1.75
CA TYR A 93 6.61 5.71 -2.00
C TYR A 93 6.09 6.38 -3.28
N TYR A 94 6.32 7.68 -3.45
CA TYR A 94 5.95 8.43 -4.65
C TYR A 94 6.65 7.87 -5.89
N HIS A 95 7.99 7.69 -5.85
CA HIS A 95 8.74 7.14 -6.98
C HIS A 95 8.28 5.73 -7.36
N HIS A 96 7.94 4.91 -6.38
CA HIS A 96 7.36 3.60 -6.67
C HIS A 96 6.00 3.71 -7.37
N GLY A 97 5.17 4.65 -6.97
CA GLY A 97 3.91 4.96 -7.66
C GLY A 97 4.14 5.35 -9.13
N ILE A 98 5.16 6.17 -9.42
CA ILE A 98 5.55 6.52 -10.79
C ILE A 98 5.98 5.27 -11.59
N ILE A 99 6.81 4.40 -11.02
CA ILE A 99 7.23 3.14 -11.67
C ILE A 99 6.01 2.29 -12.01
N MET A 100 5.09 2.11 -11.08
CA MET A 100 3.85 1.36 -11.31
C MET A 100 2.99 2.00 -12.40
N HIS A 101 2.83 3.33 -12.38
CA HIS A 101 2.09 4.04 -13.41
C HIS A 101 2.69 3.83 -14.79
N HIS A 102 4.01 3.98 -14.93
CA HIS A 102 4.72 3.76 -16.20
C HIS A 102 4.58 2.30 -16.67
N TYR A 103 4.67 1.33 -15.75
CA TYR A 103 4.45 -0.08 -16.08
C TYR A 103 3.02 -0.35 -16.54
N TYR A 104 1.99 0.15 -15.84
CA TYR A 104 0.59 -0.05 -16.19
C TYR A 104 0.17 0.64 -17.49
N THR A 105 0.85 1.72 -17.85
CA THR A 105 0.65 2.44 -19.12
C THR A 105 1.58 1.96 -20.24
N SER A 106 2.36 0.87 -20.00
CA SER A 106 3.31 0.31 -20.95
C SER A 106 4.40 1.29 -21.43
N LYS A 107 4.70 2.32 -20.64
CA LYS A 107 5.83 3.24 -20.87
C LYS A 107 7.18 2.60 -20.56
N ILE A 108 7.18 1.63 -19.64
CA ILE A 108 8.34 0.80 -19.31
C ILE A 108 7.96 -0.68 -19.36
N THR A 109 8.96 -1.52 -19.66
CA THR A 109 8.82 -2.97 -19.69
C THR A 109 8.76 -3.56 -18.29
N LYS A 110 8.33 -4.81 -18.20
CA LYS A 110 8.34 -5.60 -16.94
C LYS A 110 9.75 -5.63 -16.32
N LYS A 111 10.80 -5.80 -17.17
CA LYS A 111 12.19 -5.85 -16.71
C LYS A 111 12.65 -4.50 -16.17
N GLU A 112 12.36 -3.41 -16.84
CA GLU A 112 12.69 -2.06 -16.38
C GLU A 112 11.96 -1.72 -15.07
N ALA A 113 10.69 -2.10 -14.94
CA ALA A 113 9.94 -1.92 -13.68
C ALA A 113 10.58 -2.72 -12.52
N GLN A 114 11.03 -3.95 -12.79
CA GLN A 114 11.76 -4.76 -11.81
C GLN A 114 13.10 -4.11 -11.41
N GLU A 115 13.92 -3.68 -12.36
CA GLU A 115 15.21 -3.05 -12.11
C GLU A 115 15.07 -1.75 -11.33
N GLN A 116 14.10 -0.90 -11.69
CA GLN A 116 13.84 0.36 -10.99
C GLN A 116 13.31 0.11 -9.57
N SER A 117 12.37 -0.82 -9.38
CA SER A 117 11.86 -1.18 -8.06
C SER A 117 12.95 -1.78 -7.17
N ALA A 118 13.79 -2.67 -7.72
CA ALA A 118 14.92 -3.26 -7.01
C ALA A 118 15.92 -2.19 -6.53
N LYS A 119 16.17 -1.18 -7.36
CA LYS A 119 17.06 -0.06 -7.02
C LYS A 119 16.49 0.78 -5.88
N LEU A 120 15.19 1.04 -5.83
CA LEU A 120 14.57 1.84 -4.77
C LEU A 120 14.74 1.24 -3.38
N VAL A 121 14.71 -0.09 -3.28
CA VAL A 121 14.84 -0.81 -2.00
C VAL A 121 16.20 -1.49 -1.82
N ASN A 122 17.18 -1.14 -2.65
CA ASN A 122 18.52 -1.74 -2.59
C ASN A 122 18.50 -3.28 -2.61
N TYR A 123 17.62 -3.87 -3.44
CA TYR A 123 17.55 -5.32 -3.63
C TYR A 123 18.78 -5.84 -4.40
N PRO A 124 19.42 -6.98 -4.05
CA PRO A 124 18.95 -7.96 -3.07
C PRO A 124 19.46 -7.74 -1.62
N LEU A 125 20.19 -6.67 -1.34
CA LEU A 125 20.79 -6.44 -0.01
C LEU A 125 19.72 -6.28 1.08
N ILE A 126 18.59 -5.64 0.79
CA ILE A 126 17.45 -5.50 1.69
C ILE A 126 16.99 -6.83 2.29
N MET A 127 17.13 -7.95 1.56
CA MET A 127 16.72 -9.27 2.04
C MET A 127 17.47 -9.77 3.28
N LYS A 128 18.61 -9.13 3.62
CA LYS A 128 19.42 -9.42 4.81
C LYS A 128 19.01 -8.60 6.03
N GLN A 129 18.16 -7.62 5.88
CA GLN A 129 17.69 -6.77 6.98
C GLN A 129 16.81 -7.57 7.94
N ALA A 130 16.86 -7.17 9.22
CA ALA A 130 16.00 -7.70 10.26
C ALA A 130 14.65 -6.94 10.32
N PHE A 131 14.65 -5.66 9.96
CA PHE A 131 13.49 -4.76 10.02
C PHE A 131 13.26 -4.12 8.65
N PHE A 132 11.99 -3.86 8.34
CA PHE A 132 11.57 -3.26 7.09
C PHE A 132 10.58 -2.12 7.36
N THR A 133 10.60 -1.09 6.53
CA THR A 133 9.50 -0.13 6.50
C THR A 133 8.31 -0.72 5.73
N ASP A 134 7.11 -0.17 5.94
CA ASP A 134 5.90 -0.55 5.21
C ASP A 134 6.06 -0.32 3.70
N VAL A 135 6.71 0.78 3.29
CA VAL A 135 7.00 1.11 1.89
C VAL A 135 7.96 0.09 1.27
N GLU A 136 8.99 -0.34 1.97
CA GLU A 136 9.92 -1.38 1.49
C GLU A 136 9.19 -2.71 1.26
N ILE A 137 8.34 -3.12 2.21
CA ILE A 137 7.52 -4.34 2.08
C ILE A 137 6.54 -4.20 0.92
N LEU A 138 5.94 -3.03 0.74
CA LEU A 138 5.02 -2.73 -0.37
C LEU A 138 5.72 -2.92 -1.73
N ILE A 139 6.94 -2.39 -1.88
CA ILE A 139 7.73 -2.52 -3.12
C ILE A 139 8.11 -3.98 -3.36
N LEU A 140 8.60 -4.69 -2.35
CA LEU A 140 8.89 -6.11 -2.44
C LEU A 140 7.64 -6.92 -2.83
N SER A 141 6.47 -6.57 -2.29
CA SER A 141 5.21 -7.23 -2.66
C SER A 141 4.81 -6.99 -4.12
N PHE A 142 5.07 -5.78 -4.67
CA PHE A 142 4.87 -5.50 -6.08
C PHE A 142 5.83 -6.34 -6.96
N MET A 143 7.07 -6.51 -6.53
CA MET A 143 8.05 -7.33 -7.24
C MET A 143 7.59 -8.79 -7.40
N LEU A 144 6.72 -9.32 -6.54
CA LEU A 144 6.12 -10.65 -6.73
C LEU A 144 5.39 -10.79 -8.06
N SER A 145 4.82 -9.72 -8.60
CA SER A 145 4.08 -9.73 -9.86
C SER A 145 4.96 -9.58 -11.10
N ILE A 146 6.17 -9.04 -10.93
CA ILE A 146 7.04 -8.67 -12.06
C ILE A 146 8.38 -9.41 -12.10
N THR A 147 8.70 -10.26 -11.10
CA THR A 147 9.92 -11.07 -11.09
C THR A 147 9.70 -12.46 -11.69
N GLU A 148 10.80 -13.10 -12.05
CA GLU A 148 10.81 -14.50 -12.48
C GLU A 148 10.57 -15.45 -11.29
N LYS A 149 10.18 -16.70 -11.57
CA LYS A 149 9.69 -17.66 -10.57
C LYS A 149 10.65 -17.89 -9.41
N GLU A 150 11.94 -18.05 -9.70
CA GLU A 150 12.94 -18.32 -8.65
C GLU A 150 13.08 -17.15 -7.67
N GLU A 151 13.21 -15.95 -8.20
CA GLU A 151 13.35 -14.73 -7.42
C GLU A 151 12.06 -14.38 -6.67
N ARG A 152 10.92 -14.54 -7.35
CA ARG A 152 9.59 -14.41 -6.73
C ARG A 152 9.46 -15.30 -5.49
N ASN A 153 9.90 -16.56 -5.56
CA ASN A 153 9.83 -17.49 -4.43
C ASN A 153 10.70 -17.05 -3.26
N LYS A 154 11.89 -16.47 -3.52
CA LYS A 154 12.76 -15.91 -2.48
C LYS A 154 12.07 -14.73 -1.76
N ILE A 155 11.53 -13.80 -2.52
CA ILE A 155 10.79 -12.65 -1.99
C ILE A 155 9.54 -13.10 -1.23
N LEU A 156 8.76 -14.02 -1.81
CA LEU A 156 7.55 -14.55 -1.19
C LEU A 156 7.85 -15.21 0.17
N LYS A 157 8.89 -16.03 0.23
CA LYS A 157 9.33 -16.67 1.48
C LYS A 157 9.66 -15.62 2.54
N LYS A 158 10.48 -14.61 2.20
CA LYS A 158 10.87 -13.55 3.14
C LYS A 158 9.66 -12.76 3.65
N LEU A 159 8.77 -12.34 2.76
CA LEU A 159 7.56 -11.62 3.13
C LEU A 159 6.64 -12.48 4.02
N THR A 160 6.49 -13.76 3.70
CA THR A 160 5.70 -14.68 4.52
C THR A 160 6.29 -14.81 5.93
N GLU A 161 7.60 -14.94 6.06
CA GLU A 161 8.29 -14.98 7.37
C GLU A 161 8.07 -13.71 8.20
N ILE A 162 8.09 -12.52 7.56
CA ILE A 162 7.83 -11.23 8.22
C ILE A 162 6.41 -11.21 8.83
N PHE A 163 5.40 -11.66 8.07
CA PHE A 163 4.02 -11.69 8.56
C PHE A 163 3.76 -12.79 9.59
N ASP A 164 4.42 -13.94 9.48
CA ASP A 164 4.26 -15.05 10.44
C ASP A 164 4.95 -14.77 11.78
N SER A 165 6.04 -14.01 11.78
CA SER A 165 6.78 -13.66 13.01
C SER A 165 6.12 -12.56 13.84
N GLY A 166 5.15 -11.84 13.30
CA GLY A 166 4.55 -10.66 13.94
C GLY A 166 5.51 -9.47 14.11
N ASN A 167 6.73 -9.58 13.58
CA ASN A 167 7.77 -8.55 13.65
C ASN A 167 7.68 -7.52 12.52
N SER A 168 6.58 -7.49 11.78
CA SER A 168 6.36 -6.46 10.76
C SER A 168 6.17 -5.12 11.46
N ILE A 169 7.13 -4.24 11.33
CA ILE A 169 7.00 -2.84 11.71
C ILE A 169 6.07 -2.21 10.67
N MET A 170 4.80 -2.22 10.95
CA MET A 170 3.83 -1.45 10.20
C MET A 170 3.58 -0.21 11.02
N SER A 171 4.08 0.93 10.58
CA SER A 171 3.65 2.20 11.12
C SER A 171 2.15 2.31 10.85
N GLY A 172 1.35 2.37 11.92
CA GLY A 172 -0.11 2.18 11.87
C GLY A 172 -0.93 3.29 11.20
N GLU A 173 -0.34 4.07 10.29
CA GLU A 173 -1.01 5.18 9.62
C GLU A 173 -1.40 4.89 8.16
N ASN A 174 -0.88 3.81 7.54
CA ASN A 174 -1.19 3.51 6.15
C ASN A 174 -1.86 2.14 5.95
N ASP A 175 -3.12 2.08 6.32
CA ASP A 175 -3.96 0.89 6.17
C ASP A 175 -4.07 0.38 4.72
N MET A 176 -3.92 1.28 3.74
CA MET A 176 -3.93 0.91 2.33
C MET A 176 -2.70 0.09 1.95
N ILE A 177 -1.52 0.45 2.44
CA ILE A 177 -0.28 -0.30 2.18
C ILE A 177 -0.42 -1.73 2.71
N TYR A 178 -0.91 -1.89 3.93
CA TYR A 178 -1.11 -3.20 4.55
C TYR A 178 -2.05 -4.09 3.73
N ALA A 179 -3.21 -3.55 3.35
CA ALA A 179 -4.17 -4.27 2.52
C ALA A 179 -3.57 -4.67 1.15
N LEU A 180 -2.84 -3.77 0.49
CA LEU A 180 -2.19 -4.07 -0.79
C LEU A 180 -1.14 -5.20 -0.68
N ILE A 181 -0.34 -5.19 0.38
CA ILE A 181 0.67 -6.22 0.61
C ILE A 181 -0.01 -7.57 0.80
N LEU A 182 -0.99 -7.66 1.72
CA LEU A 182 -1.71 -8.91 1.99
C LEU A 182 -2.46 -9.43 0.77
N MET A 183 -3.06 -8.54 -0.03
CA MET A 183 -3.71 -8.91 -1.29
C MET A 183 -2.72 -9.58 -2.26
N ARG A 184 -1.54 -8.98 -2.46
CA ARG A 184 -0.51 -9.51 -3.37
C ARG A 184 0.07 -10.84 -2.87
N LEU A 185 0.26 -10.98 -1.56
CA LEU A 185 0.69 -12.24 -0.94
C LEU A 185 -0.37 -13.33 -1.13
N ALA A 186 -1.63 -13.04 -0.84
CA ALA A 186 -2.74 -13.98 -1.04
C ALA A 186 -2.84 -14.43 -2.51
N GLN A 187 -2.76 -13.49 -3.45
CA GLN A 187 -2.76 -13.78 -4.89
C GLN A 187 -1.59 -14.68 -5.29
N THR A 188 -0.39 -14.42 -4.78
CA THR A 188 0.82 -15.20 -5.12
C THR A 188 0.76 -16.60 -4.52
N HIS A 189 0.30 -16.74 -3.27
CA HIS A 189 0.06 -18.05 -2.66
C HIS A 189 -1.04 -18.82 -3.38
N GLY A 190 -2.11 -18.17 -3.83
CA GLY A 190 -3.17 -18.76 -4.64
C GLY A 190 -2.65 -19.32 -5.96
N SER A 191 -1.82 -18.57 -6.67
CA SER A 191 -1.15 -19.01 -7.91
C SER A 191 -0.23 -20.23 -7.66
N ASN A 192 0.32 -20.38 -6.46
CA ASN A 192 1.11 -21.52 -6.01
C ASN A 192 0.24 -22.63 -5.41
N LYS A 193 -1.08 -22.54 -5.45
CA LYS A 193 -2.06 -23.49 -4.88
C LYS A 193 -1.92 -23.70 -3.38
N ASN A 194 -1.35 -22.76 -2.64
CA ASN A 194 -1.27 -22.79 -1.18
C ASN A 194 -2.52 -22.15 -0.56
N PHE A 195 -3.66 -22.80 -0.73
CA PHE A 195 -4.98 -22.31 -0.32
C PHE A 195 -5.11 -22.06 1.20
N PRO A 196 -4.57 -22.92 2.10
CA PRO A 196 -4.59 -22.61 3.54
C PRO A 196 -3.93 -21.28 3.88
N LYS A 197 -2.80 -20.95 3.23
CA LYS A 197 -2.12 -19.68 3.43
C LYS A 197 -2.91 -18.50 2.85
N VAL A 198 -3.60 -18.68 1.73
CA VAL A 198 -4.53 -17.67 1.18
C VAL A 198 -5.60 -17.31 2.21
N ILE A 199 -6.26 -18.32 2.80
CA ILE A 199 -7.29 -18.11 3.82
C ILE A 199 -6.73 -17.35 5.02
N GLN A 200 -5.58 -17.79 5.56
CA GLN A 200 -4.92 -17.13 6.70
C GLN A 200 -4.63 -15.67 6.43
N LEU A 201 -4.07 -15.32 5.26
CA LEU A 201 -3.72 -13.94 4.88
C LEU A 201 -4.97 -13.09 4.67
N CYS A 202 -6.03 -13.65 4.06
CA CYS A 202 -7.30 -12.96 3.90
C CYS A 202 -7.99 -12.72 5.25
N ASP A 203 -7.97 -13.69 6.16
CA ASP A 203 -8.53 -13.54 7.51
C ASP A 203 -7.80 -12.46 8.29
N LEU A 204 -6.46 -12.43 8.21
CA LEU A 204 -5.64 -11.38 8.81
C LEU A 204 -6.02 -9.99 8.27
N ALA A 205 -6.16 -9.85 6.94
CA ALA A 205 -6.55 -8.60 6.32
C ALA A 205 -7.97 -8.15 6.69
N ILE A 206 -8.91 -9.09 6.73
CA ILE A 206 -10.30 -8.82 7.12
C ILE A 206 -10.36 -8.38 8.59
N GLN A 207 -9.68 -9.09 9.50
CA GLN A 207 -9.63 -8.72 10.92
C GLN A 207 -9.00 -7.36 11.13
N TYR A 208 -7.90 -7.07 10.43
CA TYR A 208 -7.26 -5.76 10.45
C TYR A 208 -8.25 -4.67 10.00
N GLY A 209 -8.87 -4.84 8.83
CA GLY A 209 -9.83 -3.88 8.28
C GLY A 209 -11.01 -3.63 9.24
N ILE A 210 -11.56 -4.66 9.88
CA ILE A 210 -12.63 -4.51 10.87
C ILE A 210 -12.15 -3.74 12.10
N SER A 211 -10.96 -4.07 12.63
CA SER A 211 -10.39 -3.44 13.83
C SER A 211 -10.13 -1.94 13.65
N TYR A 212 -9.67 -1.55 12.46
CA TYR A 212 -9.36 -0.16 12.12
C TYR A 212 -10.48 0.55 11.34
N ARG A 213 -11.62 -0.13 11.11
CA ARG A 213 -12.76 0.37 10.33
C ARG A 213 -12.38 0.78 8.90
N GLN A 214 -11.45 0.04 8.32
CA GLN A 214 -10.93 0.21 6.97
C GLN A 214 -11.44 -0.90 6.07
N PHE A 215 -12.14 -0.54 5.00
CA PHE A 215 -12.78 -1.53 4.10
C PHE A 215 -12.09 -1.61 2.73
N TYR A 216 -10.89 -1.06 2.62
CA TYR A 216 -10.12 -1.06 1.37
C TYR A 216 -9.76 -2.50 0.96
N LEU A 217 -10.08 -2.87 -0.28
CA LEU A 217 -9.86 -4.19 -0.88
C LEU A 217 -10.58 -5.38 -0.20
N MET A 218 -11.58 -5.15 0.65
CA MET A 218 -12.32 -6.21 1.33
C MET A 218 -12.95 -7.21 0.34
N GLU A 219 -13.47 -6.74 -0.78
CA GLU A 219 -14.04 -7.58 -1.84
C GLU A 219 -13.01 -8.54 -2.43
N TYR A 220 -11.73 -8.13 -2.57
CA TYR A 220 -10.66 -9.02 -3.03
C TYR A 220 -10.36 -10.10 -2.01
N PHE A 221 -10.33 -9.79 -0.72
CA PHE A 221 -10.07 -10.79 0.31
C PHE A 221 -11.17 -11.84 0.38
N PHE A 222 -12.43 -11.43 0.32
CA PHE A 222 -13.54 -12.37 0.27
C PHE A 222 -13.57 -13.18 -1.03
N TYR A 223 -13.25 -12.58 -2.17
CA TYR A 223 -13.12 -13.30 -3.42
C TYR A 223 -11.98 -14.34 -3.39
N TYR A 224 -10.79 -14.01 -2.87
CA TYR A 224 -9.69 -14.96 -2.75
C TYR A 224 -10.01 -16.08 -1.73
N LYS A 225 -10.71 -15.77 -0.66
CA LYS A 225 -11.23 -16.81 0.26
C LYS A 225 -12.20 -17.74 -0.45
N ALA A 226 -13.11 -17.21 -1.27
CA ALA A 226 -14.04 -18.03 -2.05
C ALA A 226 -13.29 -18.97 -2.99
N LEU A 227 -12.28 -18.49 -3.74
CA LEU A 227 -11.43 -19.32 -4.59
C LEU A 227 -10.72 -20.43 -3.81
N ALA A 228 -10.17 -20.09 -2.63
CA ALA A 228 -9.46 -21.04 -1.79
C ALA A 228 -10.40 -22.11 -1.22
N HIS A 229 -11.57 -21.73 -0.67
CA HIS A 229 -12.55 -22.66 -0.14
C HIS A 229 -13.16 -23.55 -1.24
N PHE A 230 -13.45 -22.99 -2.41
CA PHE A 230 -13.91 -23.76 -3.56
C PHE A 230 -12.89 -24.83 -3.98
N SER A 231 -11.60 -24.44 -4.05
CA SER A 231 -10.51 -25.39 -4.37
C SER A 231 -10.31 -26.47 -3.32
N LEU A 232 -10.64 -26.20 -2.05
CA LEU A 232 -10.59 -27.14 -0.93
C LEU A 232 -11.91 -27.92 -0.77
N GLN A 233 -12.92 -27.68 -1.62
CA GLN A 233 -14.25 -28.30 -1.56
C GLN A 233 -15.03 -27.97 -0.26
N ASP A 234 -14.71 -26.86 0.40
CA ASP A 234 -15.44 -26.33 1.56
C ASP A 234 -16.54 -25.38 1.06
N TYR A 235 -17.62 -25.97 0.56
CA TYR A 235 -18.66 -25.23 -0.17
C TYR A 235 -19.47 -24.28 0.72
N ASP A 236 -19.67 -24.55 2.00
CA ASP A 236 -20.39 -23.63 2.90
C ASP A 236 -19.61 -22.33 3.08
N LYS A 237 -18.30 -22.41 3.36
CA LYS A 237 -17.44 -21.20 3.49
C LYS A 237 -17.20 -20.52 2.14
N TYR A 238 -17.22 -21.25 1.05
CA TYR A 238 -17.20 -20.68 -0.29
C TYR A 238 -18.44 -19.82 -0.54
N GLU A 239 -19.65 -20.35 -0.26
CA GLU A 239 -20.91 -19.62 -0.43
C GLU A 239 -20.95 -18.35 0.43
N GLU A 240 -20.57 -18.46 1.72
CA GLU A 240 -20.45 -17.32 2.63
C GLU A 240 -19.48 -16.27 2.10
N SER A 241 -18.30 -16.67 1.63
CA SER A 241 -17.27 -15.76 1.14
C SER A 241 -17.74 -14.99 -0.10
N LEU A 242 -18.43 -15.65 -1.03
CA LEU A 242 -19.03 -14.99 -2.20
C LEU A 242 -20.11 -13.98 -1.82
N PHE A 243 -20.96 -14.32 -0.85
CA PHE A 243 -21.99 -13.41 -0.37
C PHE A 243 -21.37 -12.17 0.29
N ARG A 244 -20.32 -12.33 1.08
CA ARG A 244 -19.60 -11.21 1.70
C ARG A 244 -18.90 -10.33 0.65
N CYS A 245 -18.32 -10.94 -0.41
CA CYS A 245 -17.76 -10.20 -1.53
C CYS A 245 -18.84 -9.35 -2.23
N TYR A 246 -20.01 -9.91 -2.49
CA TYR A 246 -21.16 -9.19 -3.04
C TYR A 246 -21.55 -7.99 -2.17
N SER A 247 -21.65 -8.20 -0.86
CA SER A 247 -22.01 -7.15 0.09
C SER A 247 -21.01 -5.99 0.07
N CYS A 248 -19.71 -6.28 0.07
CA CYS A 248 -18.66 -5.25 -0.01
C CYS A 248 -18.76 -4.43 -1.31
N LEU A 249 -18.92 -5.09 -2.45
CA LEU A 249 -19.04 -4.44 -3.76
C LEU A 249 -20.25 -3.49 -3.83
N HIS A 250 -21.38 -3.90 -3.25
CA HIS A 250 -22.60 -3.10 -3.28
C HIS A 250 -22.60 -1.97 -2.25
N MET A 251 -21.90 -2.15 -1.12
CA MET A 251 -21.66 -1.06 -0.15
C MET A 251 -20.80 0.05 -0.77
N GLU A 252 -19.77 -0.29 -1.54
CA GLU A 252 -18.93 0.70 -2.25
C GLU A 252 -19.69 1.39 -3.39
N GLY A 253 -20.61 0.68 -4.05
CA GLY A 253 -21.46 1.23 -5.10
C GLY A 253 -20.75 1.57 -6.43
N ASN A 254 -19.50 1.14 -6.61
CA ASN A 254 -18.73 1.37 -7.82
C ASN A 254 -19.18 0.41 -8.95
N LYS A 255 -20.01 0.91 -9.89
CA LYS A 255 -20.59 0.11 -10.96
C LYS A 255 -19.56 -0.63 -11.81
N LYS A 256 -18.47 0.03 -12.20
CA LYS A 256 -17.40 -0.60 -13.01
C LYS A 256 -16.71 -1.76 -12.26
N LYS A 257 -16.53 -1.60 -10.96
CA LYS A 257 -15.95 -2.63 -10.10
C LYS A 257 -16.90 -3.80 -9.91
N ILE A 258 -18.20 -3.52 -9.71
CA ILE A 258 -19.24 -4.55 -9.63
C ILE A 258 -19.28 -5.37 -10.93
N GLU A 259 -19.35 -4.73 -12.09
CA GLU A 259 -19.34 -5.41 -13.39
C GLU A 259 -18.08 -6.28 -13.57
N LYS A 260 -16.90 -5.74 -13.24
CA LYS A 260 -15.63 -6.49 -13.31
C LYS A 260 -15.65 -7.74 -12.43
N PHE A 261 -16.07 -7.62 -11.16
CA PHE A 261 -16.11 -8.74 -10.24
C PHE A 261 -17.19 -9.76 -10.58
N THR A 262 -18.38 -9.29 -11.04
CA THR A 262 -19.43 -10.18 -11.51
C THR A 262 -18.90 -11.10 -12.62
N LYS A 263 -18.29 -10.51 -13.65
CA LYS A 263 -17.70 -11.31 -14.74
C LYS A 263 -16.63 -12.27 -14.25
N LEU A 264 -15.73 -11.81 -13.40
CA LEU A 264 -14.62 -12.62 -12.85
C LEU A 264 -15.16 -13.83 -12.06
N ILE A 265 -16.18 -13.62 -11.22
CA ILE A 265 -16.79 -14.66 -10.40
C ILE A 265 -17.59 -15.66 -11.28
N GLU A 266 -18.32 -15.16 -12.27
CA GLU A 266 -19.07 -16.01 -13.21
C GLU A 266 -18.12 -16.89 -14.05
N ASP A 267 -16.97 -16.34 -14.49
CA ASP A 267 -15.96 -17.06 -15.25
C ASP A 267 -15.24 -18.11 -14.38
N ASP A 268 -14.86 -17.79 -13.14
CA ASP A 268 -14.06 -18.68 -12.28
C ASP A 268 -14.89 -19.80 -11.64
N PHE A 269 -16.15 -19.56 -11.32
CA PHE A 269 -17.01 -20.53 -10.63
C PHE A 269 -18.11 -21.14 -11.52
N HIS A 270 -18.23 -20.70 -12.77
CA HIS A 270 -19.23 -21.16 -13.72
C HIS A 270 -20.67 -21.02 -13.18
N ILE A 271 -20.96 -19.90 -12.55
CA ILE A 271 -22.27 -19.56 -11.96
C ILE A 271 -22.82 -18.26 -12.55
N VAL A 272 -24.12 -18.03 -12.41
CA VAL A 272 -24.73 -16.70 -12.59
C VAL A 272 -24.79 -16.04 -11.23
N TYR A 273 -23.94 -14.99 -11.01
CA TYR A 273 -23.67 -14.45 -9.67
C TYR A 273 -24.94 -13.95 -8.95
N ASN A 274 -25.77 -13.18 -9.62
CA ASN A 274 -27.02 -12.67 -9.03
C ASN A 274 -27.98 -13.82 -8.64
N THR A 275 -28.09 -14.85 -9.48
CA THR A 275 -28.92 -16.02 -9.18
C THR A 275 -28.38 -16.80 -7.96
N PHE A 276 -27.05 -16.92 -7.87
CA PHE A 276 -26.38 -17.52 -6.73
C PHE A 276 -26.72 -16.77 -5.42
N ILE A 277 -26.61 -15.43 -5.43
CA ILE A 277 -26.91 -14.59 -4.25
C ILE A 277 -28.36 -14.74 -3.81
N MET A 278 -29.30 -14.72 -4.74
CA MET A 278 -30.72 -14.91 -4.43
C MET A 278 -31.01 -16.30 -3.80
N ARG A 279 -30.31 -17.35 -4.26
CA ARG A 279 -30.43 -18.69 -3.67
C ARG A 279 -29.83 -18.71 -2.25
N TYR A 280 -28.65 -18.12 -2.04
CA TYR A 280 -28.00 -18.04 -0.75
C TYR A 280 -28.88 -17.35 0.30
N LEU A 281 -29.44 -16.19 -0.03
CA LEU A 281 -30.33 -15.45 0.87
C LEU A 281 -31.58 -16.24 1.25
N LYS A 282 -32.17 -17.02 0.31
CA LYS A 282 -33.30 -17.88 0.64
C LYS A 282 -32.93 -19.02 1.59
N LYS A 283 -31.72 -19.58 1.47
CA LYS A 283 -31.19 -20.63 2.38
C LYS A 283 -31.04 -20.11 3.82
N GLU A 284 -30.60 -18.87 3.99
CA GLU A 284 -30.38 -18.26 5.30
C GLU A 284 -31.68 -17.79 6.02
N ILE A 285 -32.79 -17.63 5.29
CA ILE A 285 -34.07 -17.16 5.84
C ILE A 285 -34.97 -18.32 6.25
N MET A 286 -34.74 -19.52 5.73
CA MET A 286 -35.49 -20.75 6.06
C MET A 286 -34.85 -21.52 7.20
#